data_c088919dccb00b546f326442c7ed1d5c
#
_entry.id   c088919dccb00b546f326442c7ed1d5c
#
_cell.length_a   1.000
_cell.length_b   1.000
_cell.length_c   1.000
_cell.angle_alpha   90.00
_cell.angle_beta   90.00
_cell.angle_gamma   90.00
#
_symmetry.space_group_name_H-M   'P 1'
#
loop_
_entity.id
_entity.type
_entity.pdbx_description
1 polymer ?
#
loop_
_entity_poly.entity_id
_entity_poly.type
_entity_poly.pdbx_seq_one_letter_code
_entity_poly.pdbx_strand_id
1 'polypeptide(L)'
;MAHEHADLHDPETNPLATYVLEPDDVRTLLARVVTSAGHETASSIAPFAGAPIAAVPLTSVDDLPEAARRARAAQRLWAARPLAERSAVLLRAHDLLLERQSDVLDLVQVETGKARVHAWEELGDAANAARYYALRARRLLAPRTVRGLVPGLTWARVLRHPVGVVGIVTPWNYPLALGLGDVLPALVAGNAVLLRADPQTALTLLWVAELLEDAGLPDDVLQVVVGGPDVGMGLLEHVDHAGFTGSTRSGRVFAARAGELGVPVSLELGGKNAMYVAEDVDPEAAAEGAVRACFGSAGQLCASIERLYVHEDVQDAFVAAFVRRTRELRLGAGLDYRADMGSLLGPAQLARVVEHVEDAVGQGATVLTGGEQRPDVGPWFYEPTVLTDVPSTARLAREETFGPVVSVYPVASDDEAVAAMNDSEYGLVASVWTRSAARGAALAARVHAGAVAVNETHHVLWGSTGAPVGGVGASGYGSRHGREGLWETTRAQTVVVQHGVHTGRGLGMRQVHELGNEVWPRVLTRVLRLERRLRLP
;
A
#
# COMPACT_ATOMS: atom_id res chain seq x y z
N MET A 1 -3.35 -22.35 -36.63
CA MET A 1 -2.50 -21.29 -37.13
C MET A 1 -1.75 -20.76 -35.94
N ALA A 2 -0.44 -20.95 -35.88
CA ALA A 2 0.38 -20.37 -34.84
C ALA A 2 0.29 -18.86 -35.00
N HIS A 3 -0.23 -18.18 -33.98
CA HIS A 3 -0.07 -16.74 -33.88
C HIS A 3 1.45 -16.50 -33.76
N GLU A 4 2.05 -15.89 -34.77
CA GLU A 4 3.36 -15.28 -34.66
C GLU A 4 3.25 -14.34 -33.45
N HIS A 5 3.96 -14.68 -32.40
CA HIS A 5 4.09 -13.81 -31.25
C HIS A 5 4.80 -12.55 -31.76
N ALA A 6 4.09 -11.42 -31.78
CA ALA A 6 4.73 -10.13 -32.03
C ALA A 6 5.89 -10.05 -31.03
N ASP A 7 7.10 -9.96 -31.54
CA ASP A 7 8.30 -9.90 -30.70
C ASP A 7 8.28 -8.56 -29.95
N LEU A 8 7.96 -8.61 -28.65
CA LEU A 8 7.95 -7.43 -27.79
C LEU A 8 9.34 -6.79 -27.67
N HIS A 9 10.37 -7.51 -28.07
CA HIS A 9 11.76 -7.09 -27.98
C HIS A 9 12.30 -6.42 -29.25
N ASP A 10 11.54 -6.43 -30.34
CA ASP A 10 11.96 -5.79 -31.59
C ASP A 10 11.20 -4.48 -31.83
N PRO A 11 11.83 -3.32 -31.59
CA PRO A 11 11.20 -2.01 -31.79
C PRO A 11 10.95 -1.68 -33.27
N GLU A 12 11.59 -2.36 -34.22
CA GLU A 12 11.34 -2.14 -35.65
C GLU A 12 10.02 -2.76 -36.09
N THR A 13 9.64 -3.86 -35.45
CA THR A 13 8.40 -4.59 -35.80
C THR A 13 7.26 -4.32 -34.81
N ASN A 14 7.57 -3.89 -33.58
CA ASN A 14 6.60 -3.59 -32.55
C ASN A 14 6.91 -2.25 -31.85
N PRO A 15 6.12 -1.20 -32.06
CA PRO A 15 6.33 0.09 -31.41
C PRO A 15 6.16 0.08 -29.89
N LEU A 16 5.70 -1.05 -29.32
CA LEU A 16 5.58 -1.26 -27.87
C LEU A 16 6.74 -2.08 -27.32
N ALA A 17 7.73 -2.45 -28.15
CA ALA A 17 8.90 -3.17 -27.71
C ALA A 17 9.70 -2.33 -26.69
N THR A 18 10.24 -3.02 -25.70
CA THR A 18 11.13 -2.44 -24.69
C THR A 18 12.51 -3.08 -24.79
N TYR A 19 13.55 -2.26 -24.74
CA TYR A 19 14.93 -2.73 -24.73
C TYR A 19 15.36 -3.34 -23.37
N VAL A 20 14.55 -3.16 -22.32
CA VAL A 20 14.86 -3.64 -20.97
C VAL A 20 14.49 -5.10 -20.79
N LEU A 21 13.48 -5.58 -21.52
CA LEU A 21 12.99 -6.95 -21.42
C LEU A 21 13.64 -7.88 -22.44
N GLU A 22 14.94 -7.92 -22.48
CA GLU A 22 15.67 -8.93 -23.27
C GLU A 22 15.32 -10.33 -22.78
N PRO A 23 15.22 -11.35 -23.67
CA PRO A 23 14.89 -12.74 -23.26
C PRO A 23 15.83 -13.30 -22.19
N ASP A 24 17.09 -12.88 -22.17
CA ASP A 24 18.08 -13.30 -21.19
C ASP A 24 17.83 -12.66 -19.82
N ASP A 25 17.44 -11.39 -19.79
CA ASP A 25 17.08 -10.68 -18.55
C ASP A 25 15.85 -11.32 -17.92
N VAL A 26 14.81 -11.57 -18.72
CA VAL A 26 13.61 -12.27 -18.26
C VAL A 26 13.95 -13.64 -17.67
N ARG A 27 14.80 -14.44 -18.33
CA ARG A 27 15.23 -15.74 -17.80
C ARG A 27 15.97 -15.62 -16.48
N THR A 28 16.84 -14.63 -16.35
CA THR A 28 17.60 -14.34 -15.13
C THR A 28 16.69 -13.98 -13.98
N LEU A 29 15.70 -13.10 -14.23
CA LEU A 29 14.69 -12.75 -13.23
C LEU A 29 13.86 -13.97 -12.81
N LEU A 30 13.33 -14.73 -13.77
CA LEU A 30 12.48 -15.89 -13.51
C LEU A 30 13.21 -17.00 -12.72
N ALA A 31 14.53 -17.14 -12.86
CA ALA A 31 15.33 -18.09 -12.10
C ALA A 31 15.36 -17.78 -10.58
N ARG A 32 14.94 -16.60 -10.16
CA ARG A 32 14.84 -16.18 -8.74
C ARG A 32 13.56 -16.64 -8.05
N VAL A 33 12.58 -17.12 -8.81
CA VAL A 33 11.33 -17.65 -8.22
C VAL A 33 11.64 -18.87 -7.36
N VAL A 34 11.14 -18.86 -6.13
CA VAL A 34 11.20 -20.03 -5.25
C VAL A 34 10.28 -21.11 -5.78
N THR A 35 10.86 -22.13 -6.40
CA THR A 35 10.10 -23.25 -6.98
C THR A 35 10.96 -24.51 -7.08
N SER A 36 10.32 -25.67 -7.03
CA SER A 36 10.93 -26.97 -7.27
C SER A 36 10.90 -27.36 -8.76
N ALA A 37 11.62 -28.40 -9.13
CA ALA A 37 11.61 -28.92 -10.49
C ALA A 37 10.20 -29.44 -10.87
N GLY A 38 9.78 -29.21 -12.13
CA GLY A 38 8.49 -29.65 -12.64
C GLY A 38 7.31 -28.75 -12.26
N HIS A 39 7.58 -27.47 -11.96
CA HIS A 39 6.59 -26.46 -11.60
C HIS A 39 5.60 -26.15 -12.75
N GLU A 40 4.40 -25.70 -12.38
CA GLU A 40 3.44 -25.09 -13.28
C GLU A 40 3.89 -23.67 -13.65
N THR A 41 3.35 -23.13 -14.75
CA THR A 41 3.60 -21.76 -15.17
C THR A 41 2.29 -21.00 -15.38
N ALA A 42 2.31 -19.69 -15.14
CA ALA A 42 1.25 -18.76 -15.54
C ALA A 42 1.78 -17.81 -16.60
N SER A 43 0.91 -17.37 -17.51
CA SER A 43 1.27 -16.36 -18.50
C SER A 43 1.12 -14.95 -17.90
N SER A 44 2.20 -14.18 -17.87
CA SER A 44 2.12 -12.72 -17.72
C SER A 44 1.86 -12.11 -19.09
N ILE A 45 0.99 -11.09 -19.15
CA ILE A 45 0.48 -10.51 -20.41
C ILE A 45 0.66 -9.00 -20.36
N ALA A 46 1.12 -8.39 -21.45
CA ALA A 46 1.14 -6.94 -21.62
C ALA A 46 -0.30 -6.41 -21.82
N PRO A 47 -0.90 -5.70 -20.81
CA PRO A 47 -2.32 -5.38 -20.84
C PRO A 47 -2.74 -4.52 -22.03
N PHE A 48 -1.90 -3.59 -22.44
CA PHE A 48 -2.17 -2.67 -23.55
C PHE A 48 -2.14 -3.34 -24.93
N ALA A 49 -1.47 -4.50 -25.05
CA ALA A 49 -1.35 -5.23 -26.32
C ALA A 49 -2.10 -6.57 -26.30
N GLY A 50 -2.43 -7.11 -25.12
CA GLY A 50 -2.96 -8.46 -24.98
C GLY A 50 -1.96 -9.56 -25.33
N ALA A 51 -0.67 -9.22 -25.45
CA ALA A 51 0.41 -10.12 -25.85
C ALA A 51 1.11 -10.73 -24.64
N PRO A 52 1.55 -12.02 -24.71
CA PRO A 52 2.29 -12.64 -23.62
C PRO A 52 3.68 -11.99 -23.46
N ILE A 53 4.08 -11.77 -22.19
CA ILE A 53 5.41 -11.29 -21.80
C ILE A 53 6.30 -12.49 -21.47
N ALA A 54 5.84 -13.35 -20.54
CA ALA A 54 6.62 -14.48 -20.03
C ALA A 54 5.71 -15.60 -19.53
N ALA A 55 6.26 -16.83 -19.55
CA ALA A 55 5.73 -17.95 -18.79
C ALA A 55 6.39 -17.96 -17.42
N VAL A 56 5.69 -17.44 -16.41
CA VAL A 56 6.20 -17.25 -15.05
C VAL A 56 6.05 -18.55 -14.27
N PRO A 57 7.15 -19.10 -13.70
CA PRO A 57 7.07 -20.28 -12.83
C PRO A 57 6.20 -20.02 -11.61
N LEU A 58 5.38 -20.99 -11.22
CA LEU A 58 4.58 -20.91 -10.00
C LEU A 58 5.26 -21.67 -8.85
N THR A 59 5.25 -21.05 -7.69
CA THR A 59 5.63 -21.70 -6.43
C THR A 59 4.54 -22.69 -6.02
N SER A 60 4.91 -23.90 -5.66
CA SER A 60 3.99 -24.83 -5.00
C SER A 60 3.85 -24.50 -3.52
N VAL A 61 2.69 -24.80 -2.93
CA VAL A 61 2.51 -24.73 -1.47
C VAL A 61 3.55 -25.63 -0.76
N ASP A 62 3.94 -26.73 -1.37
CA ASP A 62 4.95 -27.65 -0.85
C ASP A 62 6.39 -27.08 -0.83
N ASP A 63 6.65 -25.98 -1.56
CA ASP A 63 7.94 -25.29 -1.55
C ASP A 63 8.08 -24.33 -0.35
N LEU A 64 6.95 -23.90 0.24
CA LEU A 64 6.91 -22.87 1.29
C LEU A 64 7.64 -23.26 2.59
N PRO A 65 7.56 -24.52 3.09
CA PRO A 65 8.28 -24.93 4.30
C PRO A 65 9.79 -24.75 4.16
N GLU A 66 10.36 -25.11 3.03
CA GLU A 66 11.80 -24.98 2.78
C GLU A 66 12.21 -23.51 2.59
N ALA A 67 11.42 -22.72 1.86
CA ALA A 67 11.62 -21.27 1.73
C ALA A 67 11.64 -20.60 3.12
N ALA A 68 10.67 -20.90 3.97
CA ALA A 68 10.59 -20.36 5.31
C ALA A 68 11.76 -20.81 6.21
N ARG A 69 12.22 -22.05 6.06
CA ARG A 69 13.39 -22.56 6.79
C ARG A 69 14.65 -21.77 6.43
N ARG A 70 14.89 -21.51 5.13
CA ARG A 70 16.01 -20.70 4.64
C ARG A 70 15.88 -19.26 5.14
N ALA A 71 14.70 -18.66 5.00
CA ALA A 71 14.41 -17.31 5.48
C ALA A 71 14.70 -17.16 6.99
N ARG A 72 14.30 -18.13 7.83
CA ARG A 72 14.57 -18.10 9.28
C ARG A 72 16.07 -18.20 9.59
N ALA A 73 16.83 -18.96 8.83
CA ALA A 73 18.28 -19.05 8.99
C ALA A 73 18.96 -17.73 8.62
N ALA A 74 18.61 -17.15 7.48
CA ALA A 74 19.11 -15.84 7.00
C ALA A 74 18.71 -14.71 7.93
N GLN A 75 17.46 -14.70 8.44
CA GLN A 75 16.93 -13.70 9.36
C GLN A 75 17.79 -13.54 10.63
N ARG A 76 18.24 -14.65 11.22
CA ARG A 76 19.07 -14.61 12.44
C ARG A 76 20.39 -13.89 12.19
N LEU A 77 21.01 -14.13 11.05
CA LEU A 77 22.26 -13.49 10.66
C LEU A 77 22.04 -12.01 10.30
N TRP A 78 20.96 -11.72 9.60
CA TRP A 78 20.56 -10.35 9.24
C TRP A 78 20.21 -9.51 10.48
N ALA A 79 19.43 -10.03 11.40
CA ALA A 79 19.08 -9.36 12.65
C ALA A 79 20.29 -9.06 13.53
N ALA A 80 21.32 -9.90 13.48
CA ALA A 80 22.55 -9.70 14.23
C ALA A 80 23.46 -8.59 13.64
N ARG A 81 23.26 -8.17 12.38
CA ARG A 81 24.01 -7.04 11.82
C ARG A 81 23.64 -5.72 12.50
N PRO A 82 24.60 -4.81 12.70
CA PRO A 82 24.32 -3.47 13.19
C PRO A 82 23.22 -2.77 12.38
N LEU A 83 22.34 -2.02 13.07
CA LEU A 83 21.27 -1.28 12.40
C LEU A 83 21.80 -0.34 11.31
N ALA A 84 22.99 0.24 11.50
CA ALA A 84 23.62 1.11 10.52
C ALA A 84 23.93 0.38 9.19
N GLU A 85 24.33 -0.89 9.24
CA GLU A 85 24.56 -1.70 8.05
C GLU A 85 23.26 -2.01 7.32
N ARG A 86 22.20 -2.40 8.05
CA ARG A 86 20.88 -2.63 7.47
C ARG A 86 20.33 -1.36 6.82
N SER A 87 20.47 -0.20 7.47
CA SER A 87 20.07 1.09 6.91
C SER A 87 20.88 1.48 5.66
N ALA A 88 22.17 1.11 5.60
CA ALA A 88 23.00 1.37 4.44
C ALA A 88 22.56 0.59 3.19
N VAL A 89 22.01 -0.62 3.36
CA VAL A 89 21.41 -1.39 2.25
C VAL A 89 20.22 -0.63 1.67
N LEU A 90 19.32 -0.09 2.52
CA LEU A 90 18.18 0.67 2.05
C LEU A 90 18.58 1.97 1.33
N LEU A 91 19.65 2.65 1.78
CA LEU A 91 20.15 3.84 1.08
C LEU A 91 20.73 3.49 -0.29
N ARG A 92 21.49 2.40 -0.39
CA ARG A 92 21.97 1.93 -1.70
C ARG A 92 20.82 1.51 -2.61
N ALA A 93 19.80 0.85 -2.08
CA ALA A 93 18.58 0.53 -2.84
C ALA A 93 17.88 1.78 -3.35
N HIS A 94 17.79 2.84 -2.53
CA HIS A 94 17.27 4.15 -2.98
C HIS A 94 18.07 4.69 -4.17
N ASP A 95 19.40 4.67 -4.09
CA ASP A 95 20.26 5.19 -5.16
C ASP A 95 20.12 4.36 -6.44
N LEU A 96 20.14 3.02 -6.33
CA LEU A 96 19.97 2.11 -7.45
C LEU A 96 18.59 2.21 -8.12
N LEU A 97 17.50 2.43 -7.32
CA LEU A 97 16.16 2.70 -7.87
C LEU A 97 16.17 3.92 -8.80
N LEU A 98 16.86 4.99 -8.42
CA LEU A 98 16.93 6.20 -9.23
C LEU A 98 17.89 6.06 -10.42
N GLU A 99 18.98 5.33 -10.25
CA GLU A 99 19.95 5.07 -11.33
C GLU A 99 19.36 4.18 -12.43
N ARG A 100 18.60 3.14 -12.05
CA ARG A 100 17.98 2.16 -12.97
C ARG A 100 16.49 2.43 -13.22
N GLN A 101 16.06 3.69 -13.10
CA GLN A 101 14.63 4.03 -13.17
C GLN A 101 13.97 3.64 -14.50
N SER A 102 14.69 3.74 -15.62
CA SER A 102 14.15 3.37 -16.95
C SER A 102 13.73 1.90 -16.97
N ASP A 103 14.57 1.02 -16.44
CA ASP A 103 14.36 -0.43 -16.45
C ASP A 103 13.07 -0.80 -15.68
N VAL A 104 12.96 -0.32 -14.44
CA VAL A 104 11.78 -0.64 -13.62
C VAL A 104 10.52 0.05 -14.10
N LEU A 105 10.61 1.26 -14.67
CA LEU A 105 9.45 1.92 -15.25
C LEU A 105 8.90 1.16 -16.46
N ASP A 106 9.77 0.60 -17.30
CA ASP A 106 9.38 -0.23 -18.43
C ASP A 106 8.71 -1.53 -17.94
N LEU A 107 9.31 -2.23 -16.98
CA LEU A 107 8.73 -3.42 -16.36
C LEU A 107 7.33 -3.15 -15.80
N VAL A 108 7.20 -2.12 -14.96
CA VAL A 108 5.91 -1.74 -14.36
C VAL A 108 4.87 -1.44 -15.43
N GLN A 109 5.23 -0.69 -16.49
CA GLN A 109 4.30 -0.37 -17.56
C GLN A 109 3.88 -1.61 -18.35
N VAL A 110 4.84 -2.46 -18.72
CA VAL A 110 4.56 -3.65 -19.51
C VAL A 110 3.69 -4.64 -18.75
N GLU A 111 3.92 -4.84 -17.46
CA GLU A 111 3.14 -5.77 -16.65
C GLU A 111 1.77 -5.23 -16.21
N THR A 112 1.62 -3.90 -16.03
CA THR A 112 0.40 -3.32 -15.46
C THR A 112 -0.47 -2.57 -16.47
N GLY A 113 0.09 -2.17 -17.60
CA GLY A 113 -0.61 -1.36 -18.61
C GLY A 113 -0.79 0.13 -18.28
N LYS A 114 -0.25 0.60 -17.14
CA LYS A 114 -0.39 2.01 -16.74
C LYS A 114 0.45 2.97 -17.57
N ALA A 115 0.08 4.24 -17.59
CA ALA A 115 0.89 5.29 -18.21
C ALA A 115 2.20 5.52 -17.44
N ARG A 116 3.24 5.99 -18.12
CA ARG A 116 4.60 6.20 -17.57
C ARG A 116 4.61 7.07 -16.32
N VAL A 117 3.79 8.11 -16.29
CA VAL A 117 3.69 9.00 -15.12
C VAL A 117 3.28 8.25 -13.86
N HIS A 118 2.35 7.31 -13.97
CA HIS A 118 1.87 6.51 -12.83
C HIS A 118 2.85 5.39 -12.45
N ALA A 119 3.65 4.88 -13.38
CA ALA A 119 4.78 4.02 -13.05
C ALA A 119 5.87 4.80 -12.27
N TRP A 120 6.10 6.06 -12.66
CA TRP A 120 7.04 6.93 -11.93
C TRP A 120 6.58 7.25 -10.50
N GLU A 121 5.28 7.36 -10.27
CA GLU A 121 4.73 7.53 -8.91
C GLU A 121 5.11 6.37 -7.99
N GLU A 122 5.08 5.14 -8.50
CA GLU A 122 5.54 3.96 -7.75
C GLU A 122 7.02 4.03 -7.40
N LEU A 123 7.86 4.42 -8.37
CA LEU A 123 9.28 4.63 -8.14
C LEU A 123 9.54 5.69 -7.08
N GLY A 124 8.83 6.82 -7.17
CA GLY A 124 8.94 7.94 -6.23
C GLY A 124 8.58 7.54 -4.80
N ASP A 125 7.49 6.78 -4.64
CA ASP A 125 7.07 6.28 -3.33
C ASP A 125 8.08 5.27 -2.76
N ALA A 126 8.52 4.30 -3.56
CA ALA A 126 9.51 3.31 -3.16
C ALA A 126 10.85 3.94 -2.73
N ALA A 127 11.34 4.92 -3.50
CA ALA A 127 12.56 5.65 -3.16
C ALA A 127 12.40 6.48 -1.88
N ASN A 128 11.25 7.16 -1.70
CA ASN A 128 10.96 7.90 -0.47
C ASN A 128 10.88 6.97 0.74
N ALA A 129 10.26 5.81 0.62
CA ALA A 129 10.18 4.81 1.69
C ALA A 129 11.56 4.29 2.08
N ALA A 130 12.42 3.95 1.08
CA ALA A 130 13.79 3.49 1.31
C ALA A 130 14.58 4.53 2.11
N ARG A 131 14.58 5.77 1.65
CA ARG A 131 15.27 6.88 2.33
C ARG A 131 14.71 7.16 3.71
N TYR A 132 13.38 7.19 3.87
CA TYR A 132 12.73 7.47 5.14
C TYR A 132 13.10 6.43 6.20
N TYR A 133 12.91 5.15 5.91
CA TYR A 133 13.20 4.10 6.87
C TYR A 133 14.69 3.99 7.17
N ALA A 134 15.57 4.12 6.18
CA ALA A 134 17.02 4.12 6.40
C ALA A 134 17.45 5.21 7.39
N LEU A 135 16.96 6.44 7.21
CA LEU A 135 17.35 7.58 8.03
C LEU A 135 16.64 7.64 9.39
N ARG A 136 15.45 7.07 9.50
CA ARG A 136 14.62 7.17 10.71
C ARG A 136 14.67 5.94 11.59
N ALA A 137 15.07 4.76 11.09
CA ALA A 137 15.06 3.50 11.83
C ALA A 137 15.75 3.59 13.19
N ARG A 138 16.90 4.28 13.28
CA ARG A 138 17.62 4.47 14.55
C ARG A 138 16.74 5.12 15.63
N ARG A 139 15.94 6.13 15.27
CA ARG A 139 15.03 6.81 16.21
C ARG A 139 13.79 5.97 16.50
N LEU A 140 13.23 5.34 15.47
CA LEU A 140 11.97 4.60 15.56
C LEU A 140 12.11 3.28 16.34
N LEU A 141 13.28 2.63 16.24
CA LEU A 141 13.62 1.39 16.95
C LEU A 141 14.36 1.63 18.27
N ALA A 142 14.68 2.89 18.61
CA ALA A 142 15.39 3.21 19.86
C ALA A 142 14.60 2.73 21.07
N PRO A 143 15.29 2.14 22.08
CA PRO A 143 14.66 1.80 23.33
C PRO A 143 14.01 3.03 24.00
N ARG A 144 12.75 2.92 24.40
CA ARG A 144 12.03 3.98 25.10
C ARG A 144 12.03 3.69 26.60
N THR A 145 12.60 4.60 27.39
CA THR A 145 12.52 4.52 28.85
C THR A 145 11.15 5.03 29.31
N VAL A 146 10.53 4.26 30.19
CA VAL A 146 9.26 4.56 30.83
C VAL A 146 9.50 4.54 32.34
N ARG A 147 8.79 5.40 33.03
CA ARG A 147 8.85 5.46 34.52
C ARG A 147 8.40 4.13 35.11
N GLY A 148 9.14 3.63 36.09
CA GLY A 148 8.77 2.46 36.89
C GLY A 148 7.86 2.81 38.06
N LEU A 149 7.41 1.78 38.76
CA LEU A 149 6.48 1.90 39.91
C LEU A 149 6.97 2.84 41.00
N VAL A 150 8.25 2.79 41.33
CA VAL A 150 8.85 3.63 42.39
C VAL A 150 9.92 4.51 41.74
N PRO A 151 9.70 5.83 41.65
CA PRO A 151 10.66 6.75 41.07
C PRO A 151 12.04 6.66 41.70
N GLY A 152 13.09 6.59 40.88
CA GLY A 152 14.48 6.46 41.33
C GLY A 152 14.91 5.04 41.74
N LEU A 153 13.98 4.14 42.06
CA LEU A 153 14.28 2.74 42.39
C LEU A 153 13.97 1.78 41.24
N THR A 154 12.94 2.08 40.46
CA THR A 154 12.53 1.26 39.34
C THR A 154 12.45 2.08 38.05
N TRP A 155 12.81 1.47 36.93
CA TRP A 155 12.57 2.00 35.59
C TRP A 155 12.23 0.86 34.65
N ALA A 156 11.50 1.16 33.60
CA ALA A 156 11.18 0.23 32.56
C ALA A 156 11.73 0.71 31.21
N ARG A 157 12.14 -0.23 30.39
CA ARG A 157 12.57 0.00 29.00
C ARG A 157 11.71 -0.81 28.06
N VAL A 158 11.17 -0.17 27.04
CA VAL A 158 10.50 -0.84 25.93
C VAL A 158 11.50 -0.99 24.81
N LEU A 159 11.84 -2.22 24.48
CA LEU A 159 12.69 -2.60 23.36
C LEU A 159 11.80 -2.99 22.17
N ARG A 160 12.32 -2.86 20.95
CA ARG A 160 11.70 -3.35 19.73
C ARG A 160 12.58 -4.42 19.11
N HIS A 161 11.99 -5.59 18.85
CA HIS A 161 12.66 -6.73 18.23
C HIS A 161 11.95 -7.06 16.92
N PRO A 162 12.67 -7.54 15.87
CA PRO A 162 12.02 -8.08 14.69
C PRO A 162 11.07 -9.23 15.09
N VAL A 163 9.98 -9.40 14.35
CA VAL A 163 9.07 -10.53 14.58
C VAL A 163 9.68 -11.86 14.15
N GLY A 164 10.49 -11.87 13.08
CA GLY A 164 11.13 -13.05 12.53
C GLY A 164 11.02 -13.11 11.01
N VAL A 165 10.16 -13.95 10.46
CA VAL A 165 9.83 -14.02 9.04
C VAL A 165 8.49 -13.34 8.80
N VAL A 166 8.45 -12.40 7.85
CA VAL A 166 7.24 -11.65 7.46
C VAL A 166 6.78 -12.16 6.10
N GLY A 167 5.52 -12.56 5.99
CA GLY A 167 4.88 -12.85 4.72
C GLY A 167 4.21 -11.59 4.17
N ILE A 168 4.46 -11.25 2.92
CA ILE A 168 3.84 -10.09 2.27
C ILE A 168 3.12 -10.57 1.02
N VAL A 169 1.82 -10.31 0.93
CA VAL A 169 1.00 -10.60 -0.25
C VAL A 169 0.74 -9.31 -0.99
N THR A 170 1.38 -9.17 -2.16
CA THR A 170 1.34 -7.96 -2.98
C THR A 170 0.33 -8.12 -4.11
N PRO A 171 -0.50 -7.10 -4.39
CA PRO A 171 -1.41 -7.08 -5.53
C PRO A 171 -0.68 -6.65 -6.81
N TRP A 172 -1.38 -6.79 -7.92
CA TRP A 172 -0.88 -6.49 -9.26
C TRP A 172 -0.87 -5.02 -9.66
N ASN A 173 -1.65 -4.17 -9.00
CA ASN A 173 -1.91 -2.80 -9.50
C ASN A 173 -0.77 -1.80 -9.27
N TYR A 174 -0.04 -1.92 -8.16
CA TYR A 174 1.12 -1.10 -7.81
C TYR A 174 2.24 -1.99 -7.25
N PRO A 175 2.81 -2.91 -8.06
CA PRO A 175 3.72 -3.95 -7.57
C PRO A 175 4.98 -3.37 -6.93
N LEU A 176 5.58 -2.34 -7.52
CA LEU A 176 6.82 -1.73 -7.03
C LEU A 176 6.60 -1.01 -5.69
N ALA A 177 5.63 -0.10 -5.65
CA ALA A 177 5.38 0.73 -4.46
C ALA A 177 4.86 -0.10 -3.29
N LEU A 178 3.85 -0.96 -3.52
CA LEU A 178 3.24 -1.77 -2.48
C LEU A 178 4.15 -2.91 -2.02
N GLY A 179 4.97 -3.47 -2.93
CA GLY A 179 6.00 -4.45 -2.58
C GLY A 179 7.06 -3.83 -1.68
N LEU A 180 7.75 -2.81 -2.13
CA LEU A 180 8.83 -2.17 -1.37
C LEU A 180 8.32 -1.44 -0.13
N GLY A 181 7.13 -0.86 -0.16
CA GLY A 181 6.54 -0.15 0.97
C GLY A 181 6.43 -1.01 2.23
N ASP A 182 6.18 -2.30 2.09
CA ASP A 182 6.09 -3.27 3.20
C ASP A 182 7.40 -4.03 3.44
N VAL A 183 8.16 -4.32 2.37
CA VAL A 183 9.46 -5.03 2.45
C VAL A 183 10.51 -4.20 3.19
N LEU A 184 10.66 -2.92 2.86
CA LEU A 184 11.72 -2.08 3.40
C LEU A 184 11.66 -1.90 4.93
N PRO A 185 10.50 -1.59 5.56
CA PRO A 185 10.41 -1.52 7.01
C PRO A 185 10.67 -2.87 7.68
N ALA A 186 10.22 -3.98 7.08
CA ALA A 186 10.50 -5.32 7.60
C ALA A 186 12.00 -5.62 7.59
N LEU A 187 12.71 -5.33 6.50
CA LEU A 187 14.15 -5.56 6.37
C LEU A 187 14.95 -4.71 7.35
N VAL A 188 14.69 -3.41 7.45
CA VAL A 188 15.45 -2.54 8.36
C VAL A 188 15.22 -2.89 9.82
N ALA A 189 14.04 -3.41 10.18
CA ALA A 189 13.76 -3.93 11.51
C ALA A 189 14.59 -5.20 11.85
N GLY A 190 15.06 -5.92 10.82
CA GLY A 190 15.86 -7.14 10.97
C GLY A 190 15.07 -8.43 10.73
N ASN A 191 13.96 -8.36 10.02
CA ASN A 191 13.20 -9.52 9.56
C ASN A 191 13.74 -10.08 8.26
N ALA A 192 13.41 -11.33 7.95
CA ALA A 192 13.38 -11.84 6.59
C ALA A 192 11.97 -11.76 6.03
N VAL A 193 11.85 -11.76 4.70
CA VAL A 193 10.57 -11.59 4.01
C VAL A 193 10.35 -12.70 2.99
N LEU A 194 9.16 -13.31 3.02
CA LEU A 194 8.60 -14.09 1.93
C LEU A 194 7.59 -13.21 1.20
N LEU A 195 7.95 -12.74 0.02
CA LEU A 195 7.15 -11.83 -0.79
C LEU A 195 6.36 -12.62 -1.83
N ARG A 196 5.03 -12.66 -1.68
CA ARG A 196 4.16 -13.27 -2.69
C ARG A 196 3.85 -12.26 -3.78
N ALA A 197 4.38 -12.49 -4.95
CA ALA A 197 4.09 -11.77 -6.17
C ALA A 197 2.84 -12.32 -6.86
N ASP A 198 2.03 -11.43 -7.43
CA ASP A 198 1.01 -11.83 -8.39
C ASP A 198 1.69 -12.32 -9.68
N PRO A 199 1.29 -13.46 -10.28
CA PRO A 199 1.92 -13.95 -11.50
C PRO A 199 1.94 -12.94 -12.65
N GLN A 200 0.95 -12.04 -12.70
CA GLN A 200 0.85 -11.00 -13.71
C GLN A 200 1.95 -9.94 -13.60
N THR A 201 2.44 -9.66 -12.38
CA THR A 201 3.42 -8.59 -12.11
C THR A 201 4.65 -9.11 -11.36
N ALA A 202 5.00 -10.36 -11.64
CA ALA A 202 6.11 -11.04 -10.95
C ALA A 202 7.48 -10.48 -11.34
N LEU A 203 7.68 -10.08 -12.60
CA LEU A 203 8.98 -9.59 -13.07
C LEU A 203 9.42 -8.33 -12.33
N THR A 204 8.50 -7.38 -12.09
CA THR A 204 8.77 -6.18 -11.28
C THR A 204 9.30 -6.55 -9.89
N LEU A 205 8.70 -7.54 -9.21
CA LEU A 205 9.12 -7.92 -7.87
C LEU A 205 10.38 -8.80 -7.85
N LEU A 206 10.63 -9.56 -8.90
CA LEU A 206 11.89 -10.28 -9.09
C LEU A 206 13.05 -9.32 -9.35
N TRP A 207 12.82 -8.26 -10.15
CA TRP A 207 13.77 -7.17 -10.34
C TRP A 207 14.06 -6.42 -9.02
N VAL A 208 13.04 -6.21 -8.18
CA VAL A 208 13.21 -5.65 -6.83
C VAL A 208 14.13 -6.52 -5.97
N ALA A 209 13.98 -7.84 -6.03
CA ALA A 209 14.84 -8.75 -5.29
C ALA A 209 16.29 -8.66 -5.76
N GLU A 210 16.53 -8.60 -7.07
CA GLU A 210 17.85 -8.39 -7.67
C GLU A 210 18.46 -7.06 -7.22
N LEU A 211 17.71 -5.97 -7.31
CA LEU A 211 18.16 -4.65 -6.88
C LEU A 211 18.58 -4.63 -5.41
N LEU A 212 17.83 -5.30 -4.53
CA LEU A 212 18.15 -5.37 -3.11
C LEU A 212 19.41 -6.23 -2.84
N GLU A 213 19.63 -7.29 -3.59
CA GLU A 213 20.89 -8.07 -3.55
C GLU A 213 22.08 -7.21 -4.00
N ASP A 214 21.96 -6.46 -5.09
CA ASP A 214 22.96 -5.49 -5.56
C ASP A 214 23.22 -4.39 -4.53
N ALA A 215 22.18 -4.00 -3.78
CA ALA A 215 22.32 -3.10 -2.64
C ALA A 215 23.02 -3.74 -1.44
N GLY A 216 23.30 -5.05 -1.46
CA GLY A 216 24.01 -5.81 -0.43
C GLY A 216 23.12 -6.49 0.59
N LEU A 217 21.84 -6.73 0.26
CA LEU A 217 20.98 -7.62 1.03
C LEU A 217 21.51 -9.06 0.88
N PRO A 218 21.71 -9.80 1.98
CA PRO A 218 22.16 -11.21 1.88
C PRO A 218 21.10 -12.11 1.27
N ASP A 219 21.54 -13.21 0.66
CA ASP A 219 20.69 -14.27 0.12
C ASP A 219 19.68 -14.75 1.17
N ASP A 220 18.51 -15.17 0.73
CA ASP A 220 17.42 -15.71 1.53
C ASP A 220 16.78 -14.75 2.57
N VAL A 221 17.25 -13.50 2.69
CA VAL A 221 16.60 -12.49 3.54
C VAL A 221 15.34 -11.97 2.87
N LEU A 222 15.32 -11.85 1.54
CA LEU A 222 14.12 -11.66 0.73
C LEU A 222 14.01 -12.82 -0.26
N GLN A 223 12.88 -13.51 -0.25
CA GLN A 223 12.56 -14.54 -1.23
C GLN A 223 11.23 -14.21 -1.90
N VAL A 224 11.17 -14.34 -3.22
CA VAL A 224 9.96 -14.12 -4.01
C VAL A 224 9.31 -15.46 -4.31
N VAL A 225 8.07 -15.61 -3.84
CA VAL A 225 7.18 -16.73 -4.19
C VAL A 225 6.10 -16.21 -5.13
N VAL A 226 5.80 -16.93 -6.18
CA VAL A 226 4.83 -16.51 -7.21
C VAL A 226 3.66 -17.47 -7.22
N GLY A 227 2.44 -16.96 -7.14
CA GLY A 227 1.30 -17.85 -7.17
C GLY A 227 -0.04 -17.19 -6.89
N GLY A 228 -1.08 -18.00 -6.88
CA GLY A 228 -2.45 -17.60 -6.64
C GLY A 228 -2.81 -17.43 -5.15
N PRO A 229 -4.12 -17.44 -4.85
CA PRO A 229 -4.61 -17.37 -3.47
C PRO A 229 -4.12 -18.50 -2.56
N ASP A 230 -3.89 -19.68 -3.11
CA ASP A 230 -3.40 -20.87 -2.41
C ASP A 230 -1.99 -20.67 -1.83
N VAL A 231 -1.06 -20.12 -2.63
CA VAL A 231 0.29 -19.75 -2.17
C VAL A 231 0.21 -18.65 -1.12
N GLY A 232 -0.63 -17.62 -1.34
CA GLY A 232 -0.84 -16.54 -0.38
C GLY A 232 -1.37 -17.05 0.97
N MET A 233 -2.32 -17.98 0.97
CA MET A 233 -2.88 -18.60 2.17
C MET A 233 -1.88 -19.54 2.84
N GLY A 234 -1.12 -20.31 2.05
CA GLY A 234 -0.09 -21.23 2.55
C GLY A 234 1.03 -20.52 3.29
N LEU A 235 1.39 -19.29 2.90
CA LEU A 235 2.39 -18.49 3.62
C LEU A 235 2.08 -18.33 5.10
N LEU A 236 0.79 -18.22 5.48
CA LEU A 236 0.38 -17.99 6.87
C LEU A 236 0.85 -19.10 7.83
N GLU A 237 1.06 -20.30 7.35
CA GLU A 237 1.53 -21.43 8.18
C GLU A 237 3.02 -21.33 8.53
N HIS A 238 3.77 -20.42 7.88
CA HIS A 238 5.22 -20.39 7.92
C HIS A 238 5.81 -19.05 8.37
N VAL A 239 4.99 -18.04 8.63
CA VAL A 239 5.43 -16.68 8.95
C VAL A 239 5.01 -16.26 10.36
N ASP A 240 5.70 -15.23 10.90
CA ASP A 240 5.47 -14.71 12.25
C ASP A 240 4.60 -13.45 12.24
N HIS A 241 4.39 -12.84 11.08
CA HIS A 241 3.47 -11.73 10.77
C HIS A 241 3.18 -11.76 9.28
N ALA A 242 2.00 -11.29 8.88
CA ALA A 242 1.68 -11.16 7.46
C ALA A 242 1.09 -9.79 7.13
N GLY A 243 1.52 -9.22 5.98
CA GLY A 243 0.89 -8.10 5.31
C GLY A 243 0.09 -8.58 4.10
N PHE A 244 -1.13 -8.11 3.96
CA PHE A 244 -1.97 -8.43 2.81
C PHE A 244 -2.53 -7.15 2.20
N THR A 245 -2.31 -6.97 0.91
CA THR A 245 -2.95 -5.93 0.11
C THR A 245 -3.76 -6.57 -1.00
N GLY A 246 -5.05 -6.21 -1.12
CA GLY A 246 -5.93 -6.78 -2.14
C GLY A 246 -7.40 -6.48 -1.92
N SER A 247 -8.30 -7.28 -2.55
CA SER A 247 -9.73 -7.05 -2.42
C SER A 247 -10.25 -7.31 -0.99
N THR A 248 -11.27 -6.56 -0.57
CA THR A 248 -11.92 -6.74 0.74
C THR A 248 -12.39 -8.17 0.98
N ARG A 249 -12.96 -8.82 -0.06
CA ARG A 249 -13.40 -10.22 0.02
C ARG A 249 -12.23 -11.16 0.34
N SER A 250 -11.13 -11.03 -0.39
CA SER A 250 -9.94 -11.88 -0.19
C SER A 250 -9.27 -11.59 1.15
N GLY A 251 -9.19 -10.32 1.56
CA GLY A 251 -8.61 -9.93 2.85
C GLY A 251 -9.39 -10.47 4.05
N ARG A 252 -10.72 -10.51 3.99
CA ARG A 252 -11.54 -11.14 5.03
C ARG A 252 -11.25 -12.63 5.18
N VAL A 253 -11.08 -13.36 4.07
CA VAL A 253 -10.72 -14.79 4.09
C VAL A 253 -9.31 -14.99 4.65
N PHE A 254 -8.36 -14.16 4.19
CA PHE A 254 -6.98 -14.20 4.67
C PHE A 254 -6.87 -13.93 6.18
N ALA A 255 -7.58 -12.90 6.67
CA ALA A 255 -7.61 -12.56 8.10
C ALA A 255 -8.25 -13.67 8.96
N ALA A 256 -9.32 -14.30 8.48
CA ALA A 256 -9.94 -15.43 9.18
C ALA A 256 -8.94 -16.57 9.36
N ARG A 257 -8.22 -16.95 8.30
CA ARG A 257 -7.19 -18.00 8.37
C ARG A 257 -6.03 -17.62 9.29
N ALA A 258 -5.55 -16.38 9.18
CA ALA A 258 -4.49 -15.87 10.06
C ALA A 258 -4.92 -15.93 11.55
N GLY A 259 -6.17 -15.57 11.84
CA GLY A 259 -6.74 -15.67 13.18
C GLY A 259 -6.78 -17.10 13.72
N GLU A 260 -7.12 -18.08 12.90
CA GLU A 260 -7.07 -19.51 13.26
C GLU A 260 -5.65 -19.95 13.63
N LEU A 261 -4.66 -19.45 12.93
CA LEU A 261 -3.25 -19.77 13.13
C LEU A 261 -2.57 -18.91 14.23
N GLY A 262 -3.25 -17.86 14.70
CA GLY A 262 -2.70 -16.90 15.65
C GLY A 262 -1.61 -16.01 15.06
N VAL A 263 -1.57 -15.83 13.74
CA VAL A 263 -0.62 -14.96 13.04
C VAL A 263 -1.16 -13.53 13.00
N PRO A 264 -0.45 -12.54 13.54
CA PRO A 264 -0.82 -11.13 13.40
C PRO A 264 -0.78 -10.70 11.93
N VAL A 265 -1.76 -9.87 11.51
CA VAL A 265 -1.83 -9.39 10.13
C VAL A 265 -2.11 -7.89 10.06
N SER A 266 -1.58 -7.26 9.01
CA SER A 266 -1.98 -5.93 8.53
C SER A 266 -2.75 -6.11 7.21
N LEU A 267 -3.88 -5.44 7.06
CA LEU A 267 -4.75 -5.55 5.89
C LEU A 267 -4.93 -4.18 5.24
N GLU A 268 -4.54 -4.05 3.99
CA GLU A 268 -4.80 -2.91 3.13
C GLU A 268 -5.75 -3.36 2.01
N LEU A 269 -7.01 -2.94 2.08
CA LEU A 269 -8.08 -3.47 1.24
C LEU A 269 -8.65 -2.40 0.32
N GLY A 270 -9.79 -2.70 -0.31
CA GLY A 270 -10.46 -1.80 -1.22
C GLY A 270 -10.97 -0.51 -0.59
N GLY A 271 -11.40 0.41 -1.44
CA GLY A 271 -11.98 1.68 -1.05
C GLY A 271 -13.13 2.12 -1.96
N LYS A 272 -14.06 2.91 -1.43
CA LYS A 272 -15.03 3.67 -2.21
C LYS A 272 -14.84 5.14 -1.88
N ASN A 273 -13.67 5.66 -2.22
CA ASN A 273 -13.17 6.93 -1.75
C ASN A 273 -13.98 8.11 -2.26
N ALA A 274 -14.05 9.15 -1.43
CA ALA A 274 -14.85 10.34 -1.70
C ALA A 274 -13.99 11.60 -1.74
N MET A 275 -14.37 12.54 -2.61
CA MET A 275 -13.81 13.89 -2.65
C MET A 275 -14.95 14.89 -2.48
N TYR A 276 -14.77 15.88 -1.64
CA TYR A 276 -15.67 17.04 -1.49
C TYR A 276 -15.07 18.29 -2.11
N VAL A 277 -15.87 18.99 -2.91
CA VAL A 277 -15.55 20.29 -3.53
C VAL A 277 -16.47 21.34 -2.92
N ALA A 278 -15.90 22.21 -2.06
CA ALA A 278 -16.67 23.25 -1.37
C ALA A 278 -16.96 24.46 -2.27
N GLU A 279 -17.93 25.29 -1.86
CA GLU A 279 -18.42 26.47 -2.61
C GLU A 279 -17.37 27.57 -2.82
N ASP A 280 -16.32 27.61 -1.99
CA ASP A 280 -15.30 28.66 -2.02
C ASP A 280 -14.08 28.33 -2.89
N VAL A 281 -14.03 27.14 -3.51
CA VAL A 281 -12.88 26.69 -4.31
C VAL A 281 -12.93 27.30 -5.72
N ASP A 282 -11.77 27.37 -6.37
CA ASP A 282 -11.70 27.58 -7.81
C ASP A 282 -12.11 26.28 -8.54
N PRO A 283 -13.24 26.26 -9.26
CA PRO A 283 -13.73 25.05 -9.94
C PRO A 283 -12.73 24.46 -10.95
N GLU A 284 -11.95 25.29 -11.63
CA GLU A 284 -10.93 24.83 -12.59
C GLU A 284 -9.78 24.08 -11.90
N ALA A 285 -9.28 24.61 -10.79
CA ALA A 285 -8.22 23.97 -10.01
C ALA A 285 -8.71 22.67 -9.37
N ALA A 286 -9.94 22.67 -8.84
CA ALA A 286 -10.54 21.47 -8.26
C ALA A 286 -10.79 20.39 -9.32
N ALA A 287 -11.25 20.77 -10.53
CA ALA A 287 -11.45 19.83 -11.63
C ALA A 287 -10.14 19.19 -12.10
N GLU A 288 -9.05 19.96 -12.16
CA GLU A 288 -7.72 19.42 -12.47
C GLU A 288 -7.28 18.38 -11.43
N GLY A 289 -7.46 18.70 -10.13
CA GLY A 289 -7.16 17.74 -9.06
C GLY A 289 -8.06 16.50 -9.13
N ALA A 290 -9.35 16.65 -9.43
CA ALA A 290 -10.29 15.54 -9.58
C ALA A 290 -9.91 14.59 -10.72
N VAL A 291 -9.44 15.11 -11.87
CA VAL A 291 -8.96 14.28 -12.98
C VAL A 291 -7.82 13.36 -12.52
N ARG A 292 -6.82 13.91 -11.83
CA ARG A 292 -5.71 13.10 -11.28
C ARG A 292 -6.20 12.09 -10.25
N ALA A 293 -7.14 12.50 -9.39
CA ALA A 293 -7.69 11.67 -8.34
C ALA A 293 -8.49 10.46 -8.83
N CYS A 294 -9.24 10.62 -9.93
CA CYS A 294 -10.19 9.64 -10.43
C CYS A 294 -9.60 8.71 -11.50
N PHE A 295 -8.67 9.22 -12.32
CA PHE A 295 -8.23 8.52 -13.53
C PHE A 295 -6.77 8.09 -13.52
N GLY A 296 -6.01 8.38 -12.45
CA GLY A 296 -4.67 7.84 -12.26
C GLY A 296 -4.67 6.31 -12.35
N SER A 297 -3.73 5.72 -13.10
CA SER A 297 -3.66 4.28 -13.39
C SER A 297 -4.97 3.67 -13.91
N ALA A 298 -5.75 4.41 -14.70
CA ALA A 298 -7.09 4.02 -15.14
C ALA A 298 -8.02 3.67 -13.97
N GLY A 299 -7.92 4.38 -12.85
CA GLY A 299 -8.72 4.14 -11.64
C GLY A 299 -8.38 2.84 -10.88
N GLN A 300 -7.35 2.11 -11.28
CA GLN A 300 -6.94 0.84 -10.66
C GLN A 300 -6.05 1.09 -9.43
N LEU A 301 -6.49 1.96 -8.56
CA LEU A 301 -5.81 2.38 -7.36
C LEU A 301 -6.77 2.36 -6.18
N CYS A 302 -6.40 1.69 -5.09
CA CYS A 302 -7.21 1.64 -3.87
C CYS A 302 -7.51 3.05 -3.30
N ALA A 303 -6.67 4.03 -3.59
CA ALA A 303 -6.84 5.44 -3.22
C ALA A 303 -7.55 6.29 -4.30
N SER A 304 -7.99 5.70 -5.44
CA SER A 304 -8.74 6.42 -6.47
C SER A 304 -10.06 6.96 -5.93
N ILE A 305 -10.41 8.18 -6.32
CA ILE A 305 -11.70 8.78 -5.97
C ILE A 305 -12.76 8.24 -6.93
N GLU A 306 -13.82 7.65 -6.39
CA GLU A 306 -14.95 7.12 -7.16
C GLU A 306 -16.26 7.87 -6.91
N ARG A 307 -16.32 8.75 -5.86
CA ARG A 307 -17.48 9.57 -5.50
C ARG A 307 -17.05 11.03 -5.33
N LEU A 308 -17.60 11.91 -6.17
CA LEU A 308 -17.39 13.36 -6.08
C LEU A 308 -18.64 14.03 -5.52
N TYR A 309 -18.53 14.65 -4.36
CA TYR A 309 -19.56 15.49 -3.75
C TYR A 309 -19.22 16.94 -4.02
N VAL A 310 -20.09 17.66 -4.71
CA VAL A 310 -19.83 19.03 -5.16
C VAL A 310 -20.89 19.95 -4.61
N HIS A 311 -20.48 21.04 -3.97
CA HIS A 311 -21.43 22.04 -3.48
C HIS A 311 -22.22 22.63 -4.64
N GLU A 312 -23.56 22.76 -4.47
CA GLU A 312 -24.49 23.16 -5.54
C GLU A 312 -24.12 24.50 -6.18
N ASP A 313 -23.59 25.46 -5.41
CA ASP A 313 -23.18 26.77 -5.89
C ASP A 313 -22.06 26.77 -6.94
N VAL A 314 -21.24 25.72 -6.96
CA VAL A 314 -20.10 25.59 -7.89
C VAL A 314 -20.23 24.38 -8.82
N GLN A 315 -21.32 23.59 -8.70
CA GLN A 315 -21.48 22.32 -9.39
C GLN A 315 -21.42 22.48 -10.90
N ASP A 316 -22.18 23.39 -11.50
CA ASP A 316 -22.23 23.55 -12.95
C ASP A 316 -20.86 23.92 -13.53
N ALA A 317 -20.16 24.85 -12.87
CA ALA A 317 -18.83 25.29 -13.29
C ALA A 317 -17.79 24.17 -13.14
N PHE A 318 -17.83 23.45 -12.01
CA PHE A 318 -16.95 22.33 -11.74
C PHE A 318 -17.18 21.18 -12.74
N VAL A 319 -18.43 20.75 -12.94
CA VAL A 319 -18.77 19.65 -13.85
C VAL A 319 -18.37 20.00 -15.29
N ALA A 320 -18.63 21.24 -15.75
CA ALA A 320 -18.21 21.68 -17.08
C ALA A 320 -16.68 21.60 -17.26
N ALA A 321 -15.92 22.07 -16.27
CA ALA A 321 -14.46 22.01 -16.27
C ALA A 321 -13.95 20.56 -16.20
N PHE A 322 -14.52 19.75 -15.33
CA PHE A 322 -14.13 18.36 -15.10
C PHE A 322 -14.37 17.50 -16.35
N VAL A 323 -15.57 17.59 -16.95
CA VAL A 323 -15.90 16.86 -18.19
C VAL A 323 -14.99 17.29 -19.34
N ARG A 324 -14.71 18.58 -19.50
CA ARG A 324 -13.79 19.07 -20.54
C ARG A 324 -12.39 18.47 -20.35
N ARG A 325 -11.81 18.58 -19.14
CA ARG A 325 -10.47 18.03 -18.82
C ARG A 325 -10.41 16.51 -18.94
N THR A 326 -11.50 15.82 -18.59
CA THR A 326 -11.60 14.36 -18.76
C THR A 326 -11.51 13.97 -20.23
N ARG A 327 -12.16 14.71 -21.12
CA ARG A 327 -12.11 14.48 -22.60
C ARG A 327 -10.74 14.79 -23.21
N GLU A 328 -9.94 15.61 -22.58
CA GLU A 328 -8.59 15.97 -23.02
C GLU A 328 -7.55 14.89 -22.69
N LEU A 329 -7.88 13.91 -21.83
CA LEU A 329 -6.97 12.83 -21.46
C LEU A 329 -6.59 11.98 -22.67
N ARG A 330 -5.30 11.82 -22.86
CA ARG A 330 -4.71 11.02 -23.93
C ARG A 330 -4.54 9.57 -23.45
N LEU A 331 -5.31 8.67 -24.05
CA LEU A 331 -5.19 7.23 -23.82
C LEU A 331 -4.02 6.68 -24.65
N GLY A 332 -3.22 5.82 -24.05
CA GLY A 332 -2.11 5.21 -24.77
C GLY A 332 -1.22 4.34 -23.88
N ALA A 333 -0.34 3.60 -24.55
CA ALA A 333 0.55 2.61 -23.96
C ALA A 333 2.05 2.87 -24.25
N GLY A 334 2.39 4.05 -24.77
CA GLY A 334 3.78 4.39 -25.05
C GLY A 334 4.67 4.34 -23.80
N LEU A 335 5.90 3.84 -23.97
CA LEU A 335 6.93 3.84 -22.91
C LEU A 335 7.55 5.24 -22.72
N ASP A 336 6.73 6.26 -22.84
CA ASP A 336 7.07 7.66 -22.66
C ASP A 336 5.97 8.42 -21.89
N TYR A 337 6.16 9.71 -21.67
CA TYR A 337 5.24 10.56 -20.92
C TYR A 337 4.14 11.21 -21.76
N ARG A 338 3.86 10.71 -22.97
CA ARG A 338 2.84 11.31 -23.87
C ARG A 338 1.42 10.85 -23.54
N ALA A 339 1.25 9.67 -22.95
CA ALA A 339 -0.05 9.18 -22.51
C ALA A 339 -0.36 9.64 -21.09
N ASP A 340 -1.61 10.04 -20.85
CA ASP A 340 -2.13 10.46 -19.56
C ASP A 340 -2.79 9.29 -18.81
N MET A 341 -3.37 8.31 -19.54
CA MET A 341 -4.02 7.14 -18.97
C MET A 341 -3.74 5.88 -19.81
N GLY A 342 -3.35 4.81 -19.14
CA GLY A 342 -3.09 3.50 -19.74
C GLY A 342 -4.33 2.60 -19.83
N SER A 343 -4.10 1.28 -20.02
CA SER A 343 -5.15 0.27 -20.10
C SER A 343 -5.58 -0.24 -18.71
N LEU A 344 -6.70 -0.92 -18.65
CA LEU A 344 -7.04 -1.84 -17.58
C LEU A 344 -6.14 -3.09 -17.66
N LEU A 345 -6.01 -3.82 -16.54
CA LEU A 345 -5.12 -4.97 -16.47
C LEU A 345 -5.50 -6.11 -17.42
N GLY A 346 -6.79 -6.33 -17.62
CA GLY A 346 -7.22 -7.47 -18.39
C GLY A 346 -8.74 -7.59 -18.57
N PRO A 347 -9.19 -8.66 -19.21
CA PRO A 347 -10.59 -8.81 -19.60
C PRO A 347 -11.56 -8.86 -18.42
N ALA A 348 -11.15 -9.45 -17.30
CA ALA A 348 -12.01 -9.54 -16.11
C ALA A 348 -12.26 -8.15 -15.49
N GLN A 349 -11.23 -7.29 -15.47
CA GLN A 349 -11.36 -5.93 -14.94
C GLN A 349 -12.18 -5.05 -15.90
N LEU A 350 -11.97 -5.20 -17.21
CA LEU A 350 -12.78 -4.53 -18.23
C LEU A 350 -14.27 -4.90 -18.10
N ALA A 351 -14.57 -6.20 -18.01
CA ALA A 351 -15.95 -6.67 -17.83
C ALA A 351 -16.62 -6.06 -16.59
N ARG A 352 -15.90 -6.01 -15.45
CA ARG A 352 -16.39 -5.38 -14.22
C ARG A 352 -16.73 -3.90 -14.41
N VAL A 353 -15.86 -3.15 -15.10
CA VAL A 353 -16.10 -1.73 -15.36
C VAL A 353 -17.34 -1.55 -16.23
N VAL A 354 -17.46 -2.32 -17.32
CA VAL A 354 -18.64 -2.30 -18.20
C VAL A 354 -19.92 -2.62 -17.42
N GLU A 355 -19.95 -3.72 -16.64
CA GLU A 355 -21.09 -4.10 -15.83
C GLU A 355 -21.54 -3.01 -14.85
N HIS A 356 -20.60 -2.32 -14.21
CA HIS A 356 -20.92 -1.25 -13.27
C HIS A 356 -21.53 -0.02 -13.95
N VAL A 357 -21.02 0.34 -15.14
CA VAL A 357 -21.56 1.48 -15.91
C VAL A 357 -22.93 1.10 -16.47
N GLU A 358 -23.09 -0.07 -17.07
CA GLU A 358 -24.37 -0.55 -17.61
C GLU A 358 -25.45 -0.67 -16.53
N ASP A 359 -25.10 -1.18 -15.33
CA ASP A 359 -26.02 -1.23 -14.17
C ASP A 359 -26.51 0.16 -13.78
N ALA A 360 -25.61 1.14 -13.67
CA ALA A 360 -25.98 2.51 -13.29
C ALA A 360 -26.86 3.17 -14.36
N VAL A 361 -26.50 3.07 -15.64
CA VAL A 361 -27.28 3.60 -16.76
C VAL A 361 -28.64 2.93 -16.85
N GLY A 362 -28.71 1.60 -16.70
CA GLY A 362 -29.96 0.83 -16.65
C GLY A 362 -30.91 1.23 -15.53
N GLN A 363 -30.37 1.82 -14.45
CA GLN A 363 -31.12 2.35 -13.32
C GLN A 363 -31.41 3.87 -13.44
N GLY A 364 -31.00 4.52 -14.52
CA GLY A 364 -31.32 5.93 -14.81
C GLY A 364 -30.18 6.93 -14.63
N ALA A 365 -28.93 6.48 -14.37
CA ALA A 365 -27.79 7.37 -14.35
C ALA A 365 -27.50 7.99 -15.72
N THR A 366 -26.97 9.20 -15.73
CA THR A 366 -26.61 9.94 -16.93
C THR A 366 -25.08 9.93 -17.11
N VAL A 367 -24.61 9.46 -18.28
CA VAL A 367 -23.20 9.55 -18.67
C VAL A 367 -22.91 10.93 -19.23
N LEU A 368 -22.05 11.70 -18.59
CA LEU A 368 -21.62 13.03 -19.04
C LEU A 368 -20.47 12.98 -20.05
N THR A 369 -19.61 11.99 -19.94
CA THR A 369 -18.52 11.70 -20.89
C THR A 369 -17.99 10.28 -20.67
N GLY A 370 -17.39 9.69 -21.72
CA GLY A 370 -16.87 8.33 -21.68
C GLY A 370 -17.97 7.27 -21.78
N GLY A 371 -17.74 6.13 -21.18
CA GLY A 371 -18.70 5.03 -21.10
C GLY A 371 -18.47 3.92 -22.13
N GLU A 372 -17.43 4.01 -22.93
CA GLU A 372 -17.17 3.07 -24.02
C GLU A 372 -15.78 2.43 -23.95
N GLN A 373 -15.69 1.23 -24.46
CA GLN A 373 -14.39 0.56 -24.69
C GLN A 373 -13.68 1.22 -25.88
N ARG A 374 -12.33 1.22 -25.84
CA ARG A 374 -11.49 1.79 -26.90
C ARG A 374 -10.58 0.73 -27.54
N PRO A 375 -11.18 -0.22 -28.29
CA PRO A 375 -10.42 -1.28 -28.96
C PRO A 375 -9.49 -0.76 -30.08
N ASP A 376 -9.72 0.47 -30.55
CA ASP A 376 -8.86 1.19 -31.48
C ASP A 376 -7.52 1.61 -30.86
N VAL A 377 -7.43 1.75 -29.53
CA VAL A 377 -6.20 2.04 -28.77
C VAL A 377 -5.54 0.75 -28.31
N GLY A 378 -6.33 -0.22 -27.85
CA GLY A 378 -5.86 -1.52 -27.41
C GLY A 378 -6.98 -2.36 -26.78
N PRO A 379 -6.73 -3.65 -26.50
CA PRO A 379 -7.79 -4.62 -26.18
C PRO A 379 -8.54 -4.31 -24.87
N TRP A 380 -7.91 -3.65 -23.92
CA TRP A 380 -8.50 -3.42 -22.60
C TRP A 380 -8.50 -1.95 -22.18
N PHE A 381 -8.56 -1.05 -23.15
CA PHE A 381 -8.79 0.37 -22.90
C PHE A 381 -10.27 0.67 -22.70
N TYR A 382 -10.56 1.50 -21.73
CA TYR A 382 -11.89 2.03 -21.46
C TYR A 382 -11.81 3.54 -21.24
N GLU A 383 -12.79 4.28 -21.73
CA GLU A 383 -12.79 5.74 -21.62
C GLU A 383 -12.90 6.20 -20.16
N PRO A 384 -12.21 7.28 -19.77
CA PRO A 384 -12.45 7.92 -18.49
C PRO A 384 -13.89 8.44 -18.45
N THR A 385 -14.66 7.95 -17.47
CA THR A 385 -16.12 8.01 -17.46
C THR A 385 -16.63 8.79 -16.27
N VAL A 386 -17.46 9.79 -16.53
CA VAL A 386 -18.12 10.63 -15.52
C VAL A 386 -19.63 10.45 -15.62
N LEU A 387 -20.26 10.07 -14.50
CA LEU A 387 -21.71 9.93 -14.39
C LEU A 387 -22.31 10.91 -13.39
N THR A 388 -23.57 11.26 -13.60
CA THR A 388 -24.44 11.95 -12.64
C THR A 388 -25.74 11.19 -12.48
N ASP A 389 -26.56 11.60 -11.52
CA ASP A 389 -27.86 10.99 -11.22
C ASP A 389 -27.77 9.47 -10.91
N VAL A 390 -26.63 9.02 -10.38
CA VAL A 390 -26.43 7.62 -10.04
C VAL A 390 -27.29 7.25 -8.83
N PRO A 391 -28.26 6.32 -8.96
CA PRO A 391 -29.12 5.93 -7.86
C PRO A 391 -28.33 5.25 -6.74
N SER A 392 -28.77 5.42 -5.49
CA SER A 392 -28.14 4.77 -4.33
C SER A 392 -28.20 3.23 -4.37
N THR A 393 -29.06 2.66 -5.21
CA THR A 393 -29.22 1.22 -5.46
C THR A 393 -28.27 0.69 -6.52
N ALA A 394 -27.67 1.55 -7.32
CA ALA A 394 -26.70 1.12 -8.33
C ALA A 394 -25.39 0.63 -7.68
N ARG A 395 -24.76 -0.36 -8.31
CA ARG A 395 -23.47 -0.91 -7.85
C ARG A 395 -22.42 0.17 -7.74
N LEU A 396 -22.37 1.10 -8.70
CA LEU A 396 -21.47 2.27 -8.69
C LEU A 396 -21.59 3.14 -7.44
N ALA A 397 -22.74 3.19 -6.77
CA ALA A 397 -22.91 4.00 -5.57
C ALA A 397 -22.23 3.38 -4.34
N ARG A 398 -22.08 2.06 -4.29
CA ARG A 398 -21.70 1.31 -3.08
C ARG A 398 -20.45 0.45 -3.23
N GLU A 399 -20.27 -0.21 -4.38
CA GLU A 399 -19.17 -1.14 -4.64
C GLU A 399 -17.98 -0.38 -5.24
N GLU A 400 -16.77 -0.80 -4.88
CA GLU A 400 -15.54 -0.36 -5.53
C GLU A 400 -15.53 -0.83 -6.99
N THR A 401 -15.35 0.08 -7.94
CA THR A 401 -15.27 -0.25 -9.37
C THR A 401 -13.87 -0.67 -9.77
N PHE A 402 -12.86 0.00 -9.23
CA PHE A 402 -11.45 -0.21 -9.54
C PHE A 402 -11.14 0.00 -11.03
N GLY A 403 -11.71 1.07 -11.59
CA GLY A 403 -11.63 1.43 -13.01
C GLY A 403 -11.84 2.94 -13.22
N PRO A 404 -11.72 3.45 -14.45
CA PRO A 404 -11.74 4.88 -14.73
C PRO A 404 -13.18 5.43 -14.73
N VAL A 405 -13.91 5.25 -13.65
CA VAL A 405 -15.33 5.62 -13.53
C VAL A 405 -15.58 6.36 -12.22
N VAL A 406 -16.25 7.50 -12.30
CA VAL A 406 -16.58 8.32 -11.14
C VAL A 406 -18.00 8.87 -11.23
N SER A 407 -18.66 8.97 -10.08
CA SER A 407 -20.01 9.55 -9.94
C SER A 407 -19.96 10.91 -9.26
N VAL A 408 -20.72 11.87 -9.78
CA VAL A 408 -20.83 13.24 -9.23
C VAL A 408 -22.19 13.41 -8.58
N TYR A 409 -22.20 13.95 -7.36
CA TYR A 409 -23.38 14.17 -6.54
C TYR A 409 -23.42 15.61 -6.04
N PRO A 410 -24.56 16.33 -6.14
CA PRO A 410 -24.73 17.63 -5.52
C PRO A 410 -24.85 17.51 -4.01
N VAL A 411 -24.37 18.53 -3.28
CA VAL A 411 -24.59 18.70 -1.84
C VAL A 411 -24.82 20.19 -1.54
N ALA A 412 -25.67 20.48 -0.55
CA ALA A 412 -26.03 21.83 -0.21
C ALA A 412 -25.21 22.41 0.97
N SER A 413 -24.38 21.62 1.62
CA SER A 413 -23.57 22.07 2.77
C SER A 413 -22.40 21.15 3.09
N ASP A 414 -21.45 21.69 3.89
CA ASP A 414 -20.34 20.92 4.48
C ASP A 414 -20.83 19.71 5.29
N ASP A 415 -21.92 19.89 6.06
CA ASP A 415 -22.45 18.82 6.92
C ASP A 415 -23.04 17.68 6.10
N GLU A 416 -23.77 18.01 5.03
CA GLU A 416 -24.29 17.02 4.08
C GLU A 416 -23.14 16.30 3.36
N ALA A 417 -22.13 17.04 2.89
CA ALA A 417 -20.98 16.47 2.24
C ALA A 417 -20.25 15.46 3.15
N VAL A 418 -19.98 15.83 4.39
CA VAL A 418 -19.33 14.93 5.37
C VAL A 418 -20.20 13.71 5.66
N ALA A 419 -21.52 13.87 5.80
CA ALA A 419 -22.43 12.76 6.01
C ALA A 419 -22.43 11.80 4.83
N ALA A 420 -22.48 12.32 3.58
CA ALA A 420 -22.45 11.52 2.36
C ALA A 420 -21.09 10.83 2.14
N MET A 421 -19.98 11.49 2.43
CA MET A 421 -18.65 10.87 2.38
C MET A 421 -18.54 9.68 3.34
N ASN A 422 -19.13 9.80 4.52
CA ASN A 422 -19.14 8.78 5.57
C ASN A 422 -20.17 7.65 5.35
N ASP A 423 -21.11 7.82 4.42
CA ASP A 423 -22.09 6.77 4.05
C ASP A 423 -21.44 5.70 3.17
N SER A 424 -20.54 4.93 3.74
CA SER A 424 -19.82 3.83 3.10
C SER A 424 -19.33 2.85 4.14
N GLU A 425 -19.25 1.56 3.80
CA GLU A 425 -18.54 0.58 4.63
C GLU A 425 -17.01 0.74 4.58
N TYR A 426 -16.51 1.43 3.57
CA TYR A 426 -15.09 1.71 3.33
C TYR A 426 -14.63 2.99 4.02
N GLY A 427 -13.32 3.09 4.24
CA GLY A 427 -12.70 4.28 4.79
C GLY A 427 -11.19 4.26 4.61
N LEU A 428 -10.71 4.25 3.35
CA LEU A 428 -9.27 4.25 3.06
C LEU A 428 -8.74 5.68 2.92
N VAL A 429 -9.17 6.39 1.89
CA VAL A 429 -8.71 7.73 1.56
C VAL A 429 -9.90 8.64 1.27
N ALA A 430 -9.74 9.93 1.55
CA ALA A 430 -10.67 10.97 1.13
C ALA A 430 -9.93 12.26 0.78
N SER A 431 -10.62 13.18 0.13
CA SER A 431 -10.09 14.49 -0.21
C SER A 431 -11.13 15.60 0.04
N VAL A 432 -10.67 16.76 0.50
CA VAL A 432 -11.51 17.95 0.72
C VAL A 432 -10.88 19.15 0.03
N TRP A 433 -11.62 19.81 -0.85
CA TRP A 433 -11.16 20.96 -1.60
C TRP A 433 -11.90 22.23 -1.16
N THR A 434 -11.17 23.20 -0.65
CA THR A 434 -11.67 24.50 -0.16
C THR A 434 -10.55 25.52 -0.19
N ARG A 435 -10.88 26.79 -0.33
CA ARG A 435 -9.89 27.88 -0.27
C ARG A 435 -9.21 27.99 1.10
N SER A 436 -9.92 27.61 2.16
CA SER A 436 -9.42 27.69 3.53
C SER A 436 -8.83 26.35 4.00
N ALA A 437 -7.50 26.24 4.09
CA ALA A 437 -6.83 25.06 4.63
C ALA A 437 -7.29 24.72 6.06
N ALA A 438 -7.60 25.72 6.89
CA ALA A 438 -8.11 25.49 8.25
C ALA A 438 -9.51 24.86 8.23
N ARG A 439 -10.44 25.33 7.36
CA ARG A 439 -11.74 24.71 7.14
C ARG A 439 -11.57 23.29 6.62
N GLY A 440 -10.71 23.10 5.61
CA GLY A 440 -10.42 21.80 5.05
C GLY A 440 -9.93 20.81 6.10
N ALA A 441 -9.00 21.21 6.97
CA ALA A 441 -8.51 20.37 8.06
C ALA A 441 -9.59 20.04 9.10
N ALA A 442 -10.48 21.00 9.41
CA ALA A 442 -11.60 20.77 10.31
C ALA A 442 -12.63 19.79 9.74
N LEU A 443 -12.93 19.88 8.44
CA LEU A 443 -13.79 18.93 7.72
C LEU A 443 -13.14 17.56 7.63
N ALA A 444 -11.87 17.48 7.25
CA ALA A 444 -11.10 16.25 7.15
C ALA A 444 -11.13 15.45 8.46
N ALA A 445 -11.05 16.13 9.61
CA ALA A 445 -11.11 15.46 10.92
C ALA A 445 -12.47 14.79 11.23
N ARG A 446 -13.52 15.08 10.45
CA ARG A 446 -14.87 14.51 10.59
C ARG A 446 -15.13 13.37 9.60
N VAL A 447 -14.24 13.16 8.65
CA VAL A 447 -14.37 12.10 7.64
C VAL A 447 -13.83 10.80 8.18
N HIS A 448 -14.60 9.71 8.03
CA HIS A 448 -14.23 8.35 8.40
C HIS A 448 -13.34 7.73 7.32
N ALA A 449 -12.08 8.15 7.27
CA ALA A 449 -11.06 7.56 6.41
C ALA A 449 -9.71 7.52 7.15
N GLY A 450 -8.87 6.56 6.82
CA GLY A 450 -7.54 6.44 7.41
C GLY A 450 -6.61 7.57 7.03
N ALA A 451 -6.83 8.18 5.85
CA ALA A 451 -6.10 9.37 5.42
C ALA A 451 -7.00 10.33 4.65
N VAL A 452 -6.88 11.63 4.93
CA VAL A 452 -7.65 12.68 4.24
C VAL A 452 -6.71 13.78 3.77
N ALA A 453 -6.70 14.04 2.46
CA ALA A 453 -5.96 15.15 1.88
C ALA A 453 -6.80 16.43 1.84
N VAL A 454 -6.16 17.58 1.93
CA VAL A 454 -6.80 18.89 1.72
C VAL A 454 -6.17 19.57 0.52
N ASN A 455 -6.99 19.94 -0.48
CA ASN A 455 -6.58 20.57 -1.73
C ASN A 455 -5.56 19.74 -2.54
N GLU A 456 -5.57 18.44 -2.35
CA GLU A 456 -4.77 17.45 -3.08
C GLU A 456 -5.39 16.05 -2.88
N THR A 457 -4.75 15.02 -3.42
CA THR A 457 -5.24 13.64 -3.41
C THR A 457 -4.18 12.67 -2.86
N HIS A 458 -4.15 11.45 -3.31
CA HIS A 458 -3.25 10.39 -2.86
C HIS A 458 -1.75 10.73 -2.95
N HIS A 459 -1.33 11.57 -3.90
CA HIS A 459 0.09 11.95 -4.09
C HIS A 459 0.71 12.57 -2.83
N VAL A 460 -0.01 13.48 -2.16
CA VAL A 460 0.49 14.11 -0.92
C VAL A 460 0.54 13.10 0.22
N LEU A 461 -0.41 12.17 0.26
CA LEU A 461 -0.43 11.13 1.29
C LEU A 461 0.79 10.22 1.17
N TRP A 462 1.12 9.77 -0.04
CA TRP A 462 2.29 8.92 -0.27
C TRP A 462 3.60 9.69 -0.13
N GLY A 463 3.66 10.92 -0.60
CA GLY A 463 4.80 11.80 -0.38
C GLY A 463 5.06 12.13 1.09
N SER A 464 4.05 11.94 1.96
CA SER A 464 4.14 12.14 3.40
C SER A 464 4.57 10.87 4.16
N THR A 465 5.61 10.18 3.70
CA THR A 465 6.09 8.87 4.20
C THR A 465 6.27 8.80 5.73
N GLY A 466 6.37 9.93 6.41
CA GLY A 466 6.44 10.02 7.88
C GLY A 466 5.10 9.89 8.60
N ALA A 467 3.97 9.94 7.88
CA ALA A 467 2.63 9.76 8.40
C ALA A 467 2.13 8.34 8.08
N PRO A 468 1.43 7.67 9.01
CA PRO A 468 0.83 6.37 8.71
C PRO A 468 -0.33 6.52 7.72
N VAL A 469 -0.46 5.54 6.85
CA VAL A 469 -1.61 5.36 5.95
C VAL A 469 -2.17 3.97 6.21
N GLY A 470 -3.48 3.85 6.31
CA GLY A 470 -4.17 2.57 6.52
C GLY A 470 -5.67 2.75 6.50
N GLY A 471 -6.42 1.70 6.20
CA GLY A 471 -7.86 1.74 6.09
C GLY A 471 -8.57 1.59 7.44
N VAL A 472 -9.85 2.00 7.47
CA VAL A 472 -10.81 1.69 8.53
C VAL A 472 -12.03 0.99 7.94
N GLY A 473 -12.80 0.28 8.77
CA GLY A 473 -13.98 -0.46 8.31
C GLY A 473 -13.64 -1.57 7.31
N ALA A 474 -14.33 -1.63 6.18
CA ALA A 474 -14.11 -2.62 5.13
C ALA A 474 -12.79 -2.42 4.35
N SER A 475 -12.12 -1.28 4.54
CA SER A 475 -10.81 -1.00 3.94
C SER A 475 -9.63 -1.62 4.69
N GLY A 476 -9.88 -2.30 5.81
CA GLY A 476 -8.85 -3.05 6.52
C GLY A 476 -8.44 -2.47 7.86
N TYR A 477 -7.25 -2.89 8.32
CA TYR A 477 -6.63 -2.43 9.58
C TYR A 477 -5.12 -2.66 9.52
N GLY A 478 -4.39 -1.99 10.40
CA GLY A 478 -2.94 -1.88 10.34
C GLY A 478 -2.53 -0.57 9.69
N SER A 479 -1.26 -0.41 9.44
CA SER A 479 -0.73 0.82 8.85
C SER A 479 0.49 0.55 7.99
N ARG A 480 0.58 1.28 6.90
CA ARG A 480 1.77 1.43 6.07
C ARG A 480 2.37 2.81 6.34
N HIS A 481 3.65 2.99 6.04
CA HIS A 481 4.40 4.23 6.27
C HIS A 481 4.52 4.61 7.75
N GLY A 482 5.17 5.73 8.01
CA GLY A 482 5.38 6.24 9.35
C GLY A 482 6.14 5.30 10.28
N ARG A 483 6.00 5.58 11.55
CA ARG A 483 6.47 4.74 12.64
C ARG A 483 5.63 3.48 12.76
N GLU A 484 4.36 3.61 12.49
CA GLU A 484 3.34 2.58 12.62
C GLU A 484 3.65 1.41 11.66
N GLY A 485 3.90 1.67 10.37
CA GLY A 485 4.26 0.64 9.40
C GLY A 485 5.55 -0.13 9.76
N LEU A 486 6.55 0.56 10.34
CA LEU A 486 7.74 -0.12 10.87
C LEU A 486 7.38 -1.00 12.08
N TRP A 487 6.50 -0.53 12.95
CA TRP A 487 6.17 -1.24 14.18
C TRP A 487 5.29 -2.46 13.97
N GLU A 488 4.52 -2.54 12.89
CA GLU A 488 3.79 -3.75 12.49
C GLU A 488 4.71 -4.98 12.39
N THR A 489 5.93 -4.79 11.90
CA THR A 489 6.92 -5.85 11.73
C THR A 489 7.86 -6.02 12.94
N THR A 490 7.48 -5.46 14.09
CA THR A 490 8.25 -5.56 15.34
C THR A 490 7.37 -5.96 16.52
N ARG A 491 7.97 -6.62 17.50
CA ARG A 491 7.34 -6.89 18.80
C ARG A 491 7.97 -6.06 19.89
N ALA A 492 7.16 -5.52 20.80
CA ALA A 492 7.63 -4.83 21.98
C ALA A 492 8.00 -5.82 23.09
N GLN A 493 9.14 -5.58 23.75
CA GLN A 493 9.53 -6.26 24.97
C GLN A 493 9.73 -5.22 26.08
N THR A 494 9.08 -5.38 27.21
CA THR A 494 9.30 -4.53 28.38
C THR A 494 10.30 -5.18 29.33
N VAL A 495 11.42 -4.49 29.56
CA VAL A 495 12.42 -4.86 30.56
C VAL A 495 12.27 -3.91 31.74
N VAL A 496 11.96 -4.45 32.91
CA VAL A 496 11.85 -3.66 34.15
C VAL A 496 13.07 -3.94 35.02
N VAL A 497 13.72 -2.87 35.49
CA VAL A 497 14.88 -2.96 36.36
C VAL A 497 14.56 -2.33 37.69
N GLN A 498 14.91 -3.04 38.76
CA GLN A 498 14.85 -2.57 40.13
C GLN A 498 16.28 -2.39 40.65
N HIS A 499 16.59 -1.21 41.12
CA HIS A 499 17.86 -0.92 41.73
C HIS A 499 17.87 -1.24 43.25
N GLY A 500 19.03 -1.54 43.81
CA GLY A 500 19.21 -1.66 45.25
C GLY A 500 19.02 -3.05 45.85
N VAL A 501 18.78 -4.10 45.04
CA VAL A 501 18.53 -5.46 45.59
C VAL A 501 19.83 -6.17 46.02
N HIS A 502 20.97 -5.87 45.41
CA HIS A 502 22.22 -6.62 45.59
C HIS A 502 23.38 -5.85 46.25
N THR A 503 23.27 -4.54 46.45
CA THR A 503 24.43 -3.73 46.84
C THR A 503 24.55 -3.45 48.34
N GLY A 504 23.61 -3.90 49.16
CA GLY A 504 23.66 -3.69 50.61
C GLY A 504 23.63 -2.21 51.08
N ARG A 505 23.63 -1.28 50.12
CA ARG A 505 23.62 0.16 50.36
C ARG A 505 22.53 0.80 49.51
N GLY A 506 21.39 1.10 50.12
CA GLY A 506 20.29 1.83 49.50
C GLY A 506 18.91 1.26 49.81
N LEU A 507 17.88 2.12 49.74
CA LEU A 507 16.48 1.74 49.86
C LEU A 507 16.06 0.97 48.57
N GLY A 508 15.98 -0.35 48.67
CA GLY A 508 15.42 -1.20 47.60
C GLY A 508 14.01 -1.68 47.94
N MET A 509 13.32 -2.30 47.00
CA MET A 509 11.99 -2.88 47.24
C MET A 509 11.98 -3.94 48.33
N ARG A 510 13.13 -4.60 48.62
CA ARG A 510 13.27 -5.53 49.74
C ARG A 510 12.99 -4.84 51.05
N GLN A 511 13.61 -3.67 51.33
CA GLN A 511 13.38 -2.90 52.53
C GLN A 511 11.94 -2.39 52.63
N VAL A 512 11.31 -2.12 51.47
CA VAL A 512 9.89 -1.75 51.43
C VAL A 512 8.99 -2.93 51.80
N HIS A 513 9.32 -4.14 51.35
CA HIS A 513 8.62 -5.36 51.77
C HIS A 513 8.87 -5.73 53.23
N GLU A 514 10.06 -5.46 53.77
CA GLU A 514 10.41 -5.66 55.17
C GLU A 514 9.62 -4.74 56.14
N LEU A 515 8.99 -3.67 55.63
CA LEU A 515 8.08 -2.81 56.39
C LEU A 515 6.76 -3.49 56.79
N GLY A 516 6.50 -4.68 56.28
CA GLY A 516 5.32 -5.47 56.59
C GLY A 516 4.09 -5.18 55.72
N ASN A 517 3.22 -6.16 55.66
CA ASN A 517 2.05 -6.19 54.75
C ASN A 517 1.04 -5.04 54.95
N GLU A 518 1.05 -4.39 56.11
CA GLU A 518 0.15 -3.26 56.39
C GLU A 518 0.77 -1.89 56.05
N VAL A 519 2.07 -1.74 56.22
CA VAL A 519 2.77 -0.45 56.03
C VAL A 519 3.01 -0.19 54.53
N TRP A 520 3.40 -1.21 53.81
CA TRP A 520 3.67 -1.12 52.37
C TRP A 520 2.49 -0.55 51.55
N PRO A 521 1.25 -1.06 51.67
CA PRO A 521 0.13 -0.50 50.89
C PRO A 521 -0.17 0.95 51.29
N ARG A 522 0.01 1.32 52.55
CA ARG A 522 -0.20 2.72 53.02
C ARG A 522 0.82 3.68 52.43
N VAL A 523 2.09 3.26 52.33
CA VAL A 523 3.16 4.05 51.73
C VAL A 523 2.87 4.20 50.22
N LEU A 524 2.59 3.11 49.52
CA LEU A 524 2.28 3.14 48.08
C LEU A 524 1.06 4.00 47.79
N THR A 525 0.00 3.88 48.59
CA THR A 525 -1.19 4.73 48.43
C THR A 525 -0.86 6.23 48.60
N ARG A 526 0.03 6.59 49.48
CA ARG A 526 0.48 7.99 49.63
C ARG A 526 1.29 8.44 48.42
N VAL A 527 2.19 7.61 47.91
CA VAL A 527 2.97 7.89 46.71
C VAL A 527 2.04 8.11 45.52
N LEU A 528 1.10 7.21 45.24
CA LEU A 528 0.14 7.32 44.16
C LEU A 528 -0.74 8.59 44.27
N ARG A 529 -1.15 8.97 45.50
CA ARG A 529 -1.90 10.22 45.73
C ARG A 529 -1.04 11.45 45.45
N LEU A 530 0.25 11.43 45.81
CA LEU A 530 1.18 12.52 45.57
C LEU A 530 1.47 12.66 44.08
N GLU A 531 1.72 11.55 43.39
CA GLU A 531 1.93 11.51 41.93
C GLU A 531 0.76 12.12 41.18
N ARG A 532 -0.49 11.75 41.52
CA ARG A 532 -1.69 12.37 40.95
C ARG A 532 -1.74 13.87 41.19
N ARG A 533 -1.43 14.34 42.42
CA ARG A 533 -1.43 15.78 42.76
C ARG A 533 -0.39 16.56 42.00
N LEU A 534 0.79 15.97 41.77
CA LEU A 534 1.89 16.56 41.01
C LEU A 534 1.72 16.39 39.47
N ARG A 535 0.62 15.77 39.03
CA ARG A 535 0.37 15.41 37.63
C ARG A 535 1.54 14.67 36.95
N LEU A 536 2.24 13.84 37.74
CA LEU A 536 3.30 12.99 37.22
C LEU A 536 2.68 11.81 36.50
N PRO A 537 3.16 11.47 35.22
CA PRO A 537 2.62 10.38 34.43
C PRO A 537 2.88 9.01 35.05
#